data_1d76fcf080e6edd8e1b47b27d8b512dc
#
_entry.id   1d76fcf080e6edd8e1b47b27d8b512dc
#
_cell.length_a   1.000
_cell.length_b   1.000
_cell.length_c   1.000
_cell.angle_alpha   90.00
_cell.angle_beta   90.00
_cell.angle_gamma   90.00
#
_symmetry.space_group_name_H-M   'P 1'
#
loop_
_entity.id
_entity.type
_entity.pdbx_description
1 polymer ?
#
loop_
_entity_poly.entity_id
_entity_poly.type
_entity_poly.pdbx_seq_one_letter_code
_entity_poly.pdbx_strand_id
1 'polypeptide(L)'
;TLFPYTTLFRSGEIYVKKIPSMKVVDIANSVSKDAKQEIVGIRPGEKLHEQMIGDEDALHTYEYDGYFKILPAINNWSSDASRIGKGKKVPVNFRYASDTNTEWMSVSALQKWIKDNKNKIGNN
;
A
#
# COMPACT_ATOMS: atom_id res chain seq x y z
N THR A 1 1.59 -13.18 2.32
CA THR A 1 1.30 -13.93 1.10
C THR A 1 2.06 -13.29 -0.03
N LEU A 2 3.03 -13.99 -0.57
CA LEU A 2 3.68 -13.62 -1.83
C LEU A 2 2.59 -13.49 -2.89
N PHE A 3 2.74 -12.52 -3.80
CA PHE A 3 1.89 -12.47 -4.99
C PHE A 3 1.98 -13.85 -5.67
N PRO A 4 0.90 -14.63 -5.73
CA PRO A 4 0.98 -15.98 -6.28
C PRO A 4 1.15 -16.02 -7.81
N TYR A 5 1.42 -14.85 -8.43
CA TYR A 5 1.28 -14.66 -9.87
C TYR A 5 2.52 -14.09 -10.54
N THR A 6 3.71 -14.48 -10.08
CA THR A 6 4.97 -14.05 -10.72
C THR A 6 5.01 -14.37 -12.23
N THR A 7 4.27 -15.37 -12.67
CA THR A 7 4.12 -15.72 -14.09
C THR A 7 3.21 -14.75 -14.86
N LEU A 8 2.43 -13.92 -14.19
CA LEU A 8 1.52 -12.95 -14.80
C LEU A 8 2.11 -11.55 -14.96
N PHE A 9 3.28 -11.30 -14.37
CA PHE A 9 3.95 -10.00 -14.49
C PHE A 9 4.45 -9.78 -15.91
N ARG A 10 4.08 -8.63 -16.46
CA ARG A 10 4.54 -8.16 -17.76
C ARG A 10 5.39 -6.92 -17.60
N SER A 11 6.27 -6.69 -18.57
CA SER A 11 7.15 -5.53 -18.57
C SER A 11 6.39 -4.21 -18.45
N GLY A 12 6.88 -3.32 -17.62
CA GLY A 12 6.34 -1.98 -17.40
C GLY A 12 5.12 -1.90 -16.50
N GLU A 13 4.60 -3.01 -15.99
CA GLU A 13 3.49 -3.01 -15.04
C GLU A 13 3.98 -2.78 -13.62
N ILE A 14 3.26 -1.93 -12.85
CA ILE A 14 3.53 -1.69 -11.43
C ILE A 14 2.39 -2.30 -10.62
N TYR A 15 2.75 -3.16 -9.68
CA TYR A 15 1.80 -3.80 -8.76
C TYR A 15 1.87 -3.15 -7.40
N VAL A 16 0.72 -2.66 -6.91
CA VAL A 16 0.59 -2.02 -5.60
C VAL A 16 -0.33 -2.87 -4.74
N LYS A 17 0.24 -3.53 -3.74
CA LYS A 17 -0.53 -4.35 -2.80
C LYS A 17 -1.42 -3.48 -1.93
N LYS A 18 -2.66 -3.90 -1.70
CA LYS A 18 -3.52 -3.29 -0.68
C LYS A 18 -2.99 -3.64 0.70
N ILE A 19 -2.72 -2.62 1.49
CA ILE A 19 -2.21 -2.75 2.87
C ILE A 19 -3.02 -1.82 3.79
N PRO A 20 -3.21 -2.20 5.06
CA PRO A 20 -3.88 -1.32 6.00
C PRO A 20 -3.01 -0.11 6.35
N SER A 21 -3.65 1.03 6.57
CA SER A 21 -3.03 2.22 7.15
C SER A 21 -2.95 2.11 8.67
N MET A 22 -1.98 2.79 9.27
CA MET A 22 -1.82 2.85 10.69
C MET A 22 -1.18 4.18 11.12
N LYS A 23 -1.62 4.72 12.25
CA LYS A 23 -0.98 5.90 12.82
C LYS A 23 0.39 5.55 13.40
N VAL A 24 1.37 6.41 13.22
CA VAL A 24 2.73 6.20 13.74
C VAL A 24 2.74 6.03 15.27
N VAL A 25 1.90 6.79 15.98
CA VAL A 25 1.75 6.66 17.43
C VAL A 25 1.21 5.29 17.85
N ASP A 26 0.33 4.71 17.04
CA ASP A 26 -0.22 3.38 17.29
C ASP A 26 0.81 2.28 17.00
N ILE A 27 1.69 2.49 16.02
CA ILE A 27 2.83 1.60 15.76
C ILE A 27 3.76 1.61 16.98
N ALA A 28 4.10 2.77 17.49
CA ALA A 28 4.93 2.88 18.69
C ALA A 28 4.30 2.19 19.90
N ASN A 29 3.01 2.40 20.14
CA ASN A 29 2.26 1.74 21.22
C ASN A 29 2.18 0.22 21.05
N SER A 30 2.18 -0.27 19.82
CA SER A 30 2.15 -1.71 19.53
C SER A 30 3.47 -2.40 19.87
N VAL A 31 4.59 -1.69 19.72
CA VAL A 31 5.93 -2.18 20.02
C VAL A 31 6.25 -2.06 21.53
N SER A 32 5.95 -0.91 22.12
CA SER A 32 6.16 -0.66 23.53
C SER A 32 5.10 0.28 24.09
N LYS A 33 4.24 -0.26 24.94
CA LYS A 33 3.13 0.45 25.54
C LYS A 33 3.59 1.58 26.47
N ASP A 34 4.75 1.42 27.08
CA ASP A 34 5.28 2.33 28.09
C ASP A 34 6.38 3.27 27.55
N ALA A 35 6.65 3.20 26.25
CA ALA A 35 7.64 4.08 25.63
C ALA A 35 7.17 5.53 25.62
N LYS A 36 8.01 6.43 26.13
CA LYS A 36 7.77 7.87 26.07
C LYS A 36 7.85 8.31 24.61
N GLN A 37 6.79 8.96 24.16
CA GLN A 37 6.73 9.56 22.82
C GLN A 37 6.90 11.06 22.91
N GLU A 38 7.72 11.62 22.05
CA GLU A 38 7.95 13.06 21.93
C GLU A 38 7.61 13.53 20.53
N ILE A 39 6.77 14.56 20.44
CA ILE A 39 6.40 15.17 19.16
C ILE A 39 7.44 16.24 18.84
N VAL A 40 8.24 16.00 17.82
CA VAL A 40 9.32 16.89 17.37
C VAL A 40 8.94 17.74 16.15
N GLY A 41 7.73 17.57 15.62
CA GLY A 41 7.27 18.24 14.42
C GLY A 41 7.72 17.57 13.13
N ILE A 42 7.41 18.21 12.00
CA ILE A 42 7.71 17.71 10.64
C ILE A 42 9.03 18.34 10.19
N ARG A 43 9.93 17.51 9.68
CA ARG A 43 11.17 17.98 9.06
C ARG A 43 10.92 18.39 7.61
N PRO A 44 11.76 19.27 7.03
CA PRO A 44 11.68 19.57 5.60
C PRO A 44 11.75 18.30 4.75
N GLY A 45 10.80 18.14 3.81
CA GLY A 45 10.70 16.97 2.94
C GLY A 45 9.92 15.78 3.49
N GLU A 46 9.55 15.79 4.77
CA GLU A 46 8.67 14.77 5.34
C GLU A 46 7.20 15.04 4.96
N LYS A 47 6.44 13.97 4.77
CA LYS A 47 5.01 14.01 4.48
C LYS A 47 4.21 13.49 5.66
N LEU A 48 3.03 14.09 5.91
CA LEU A 48 2.07 13.58 6.90
C LEU A 48 1.44 12.25 6.46
N HIS A 49 1.27 12.08 5.16
CA HIS A 49 0.65 10.90 4.56
C HIS A 49 1.53 10.37 3.43
N GLU A 50 1.68 9.06 3.40
CA GLU A 50 2.38 8.37 2.31
C GLU A 50 1.39 8.01 1.21
N GLN A 51 1.83 8.16 -0.04
CA GLN A 51 1.03 7.90 -1.22
C GLN A 51 1.70 6.86 -2.11
N MET A 52 0.94 5.83 -2.50
CA MET A 52 1.40 4.78 -3.39
C MET A 52 0.89 4.96 -4.83
N ILE A 53 -0.32 5.50 -5.00
CA ILE A 53 -0.91 5.81 -6.31
C ILE A 53 -1.41 7.24 -6.26
N GLY A 54 -0.92 8.06 -7.16
CA GLY A 54 -1.32 9.46 -7.34
C GLY A 54 -2.31 9.65 -8.46
N ASP A 55 -2.80 10.87 -8.60
CA ASP A 55 -3.80 11.25 -9.60
C ASP A 55 -3.33 10.97 -11.04
N GLU A 56 -2.05 11.16 -11.33
CA GLU A 56 -1.47 10.89 -12.65
C GLU A 56 -1.48 9.40 -12.97
N ASP A 57 -1.17 8.55 -11.98
CA ASP A 57 -1.18 7.10 -12.15
C ASP A 57 -2.60 6.54 -12.23
N ALA A 58 -3.60 7.21 -11.64
CA ALA A 58 -4.99 6.78 -11.63
C ALA A 58 -5.54 6.57 -13.05
N LEU A 59 -5.08 7.38 -14.02
CA LEU A 59 -5.46 7.25 -15.42
C LEU A 59 -5.17 5.87 -16.02
N HIS A 60 -4.18 5.17 -15.47
CA HIS A 60 -3.69 3.88 -15.97
C HIS A 60 -3.84 2.75 -14.94
N THR A 61 -4.58 3.00 -13.85
CA THR A 61 -4.71 2.08 -12.72
C THR A 61 -6.00 1.28 -12.78
N TYR A 62 -5.86 0.00 -12.46
CA TYR A 62 -6.96 -0.96 -12.35
C TYR A 62 -6.92 -1.63 -10.98
N GLU A 63 -8.09 -1.83 -10.41
CA GLU A 63 -8.29 -2.48 -9.11
C GLU A 63 -8.57 -3.97 -9.30
N TYR A 64 -7.92 -4.77 -8.47
CA TYR A 64 -8.11 -6.23 -8.36
C TYR A 64 -8.35 -6.59 -6.89
N ASP A 65 -8.67 -7.85 -6.65
CA ASP A 65 -8.72 -8.35 -5.29
C ASP A 65 -7.32 -8.34 -4.66
N GLY A 66 -7.17 -7.59 -3.57
CA GLY A 66 -5.92 -7.49 -2.80
C GLY A 66 -4.82 -6.60 -3.38
N TYR A 67 -4.95 -6.07 -4.59
CA TYR A 67 -3.93 -5.20 -5.20
C TYR A 67 -4.49 -4.25 -6.27
N PHE A 68 -3.67 -3.27 -6.65
CA PHE A 68 -3.85 -2.44 -7.84
C PHE A 68 -2.75 -2.74 -8.84
N LYS A 69 -3.03 -2.51 -10.11
CA LYS A 69 -2.05 -2.59 -11.17
C LYS A 69 -2.06 -1.29 -11.98
N ILE A 70 -0.89 -0.67 -12.11
CA ILE A 70 -0.69 0.50 -12.96
C ILE A 70 -0.10 0.01 -14.27
N LEU A 71 -0.80 0.24 -15.37
CA LEU A 71 -0.36 -0.17 -16.70
C LEU A 71 0.51 0.93 -17.33
N PRO A 72 1.51 0.54 -18.14
CA PRO A 72 2.31 1.53 -18.86
C PRO A 72 1.47 2.32 -19.85
N ALA A 73 1.73 3.63 -19.96
CA ALA A 73 1.04 4.53 -20.88
C ALA A 73 1.48 4.40 -22.34
N ILE A 74 2.54 3.62 -22.63
CA ILE A 74 3.10 3.40 -23.95
C ILE A 74 2.30 2.36 -24.74
N ASN A 75 2.32 2.46 -26.08
CA ASN A 75 1.75 1.46 -27.00
C ASN A 75 0.28 1.10 -26.73
N ASN A 76 -0.51 2.01 -26.16
CA ASN A 76 -1.90 1.74 -25.74
C ASN A 76 -2.06 0.57 -24.75
N TRP A 77 -1.02 0.19 -24.05
CA TRP A 77 -1.04 -0.91 -23.08
C TRP A 77 -1.96 -0.65 -21.91
N SER A 78 -2.22 0.61 -21.58
CA SER A 78 -3.17 0.99 -20.52
C SER A 78 -4.63 0.66 -20.85
N SER A 79 -4.94 0.36 -22.11
CA SER A 79 -6.26 -0.10 -22.57
C SER A 79 -6.26 -1.53 -23.14
N ASP A 80 -5.13 -2.23 -23.05
CA ASP A 80 -5.01 -3.61 -23.53
C ASP A 80 -5.84 -4.57 -22.65
N ALA A 81 -6.89 -5.14 -23.24
CA ALA A 81 -7.79 -6.05 -22.53
C ALA A 81 -7.08 -7.29 -21.95
N SER A 82 -6.02 -7.77 -22.61
CA SER A 82 -5.25 -8.92 -22.12
C SER A 82 -4.41 -8.58 -20.88
N ARG A 83 -3.99 -7.31 -20.73
CA ARG A 83 -3.28 -6.81 -19.55
C ARG A 83 -4.22 -6.46 -18.42
N ILE A 84 -5.40 -5.94 -18.73
CA ILE A 84 -6.42 -5.56 -17.75
C ILE A 84 -7.08 -6.81 -17.14
N GLY A 85 -7.45 -7.77 -17.96
CA GLY A 85 -8.13 -8.98 -17.51
C GLY A 85 -9.42 -8.66 -16.76
N LYS A 86 -9.52 -9.08 -15.50
CA LYS A 86 -10.66 -8.84 -14.60
C LYS A 86 -10.56 -7.54 -13.80
N GLY A 87 -9.56 -6.72 -14.07
CA GLY A 87 -9.36 -5.46 -13.36
C GLY A 87 -10.46 -4.45 -13.61
N LYS A 88 -10.80 -3.69 -12.58
CA LYS A 88 -11.78 -2.61 -12.64
C LYS A 88 -11.06 -1.28 -12.66
N LYS A 89 -11.35 -0.45 -13.65
CA LYS A 89 -10.79 0.90 -13.75
C LYS A 89 -11.11 1.72 -12.49
N VAL A 90 -10.10 2.34 -11.91
CA VAL A 90 -10.30 3.28 -10.80
C VAL A 90 -10.83 4.63 -11.30
N PRO A 91 -11.50 5.44 -10.45
CA PRO A 91 -11.92 6.81 -10.80
C PRO A 91 -10.73 7.69 -11.23
N VAL A 92 -10.99 8.69 -12.05
CA VAL A 92 -9.94 9.58 -12.62
C VAL A 92 -9.12 10.30 -11.55
N ASN A 93 -9.75 10.66 -10.44
CA ASN A 93 -9.13 11.37 -9.31
C ASN A 93 -8.81 10.42 -8.14
N PHE A 94 -8.67 9.14 -8.41
CA PHE A 94 -8.34 8.14 -7.39
C PHE A 94 -6.95 8.38 -6.83
N ARG A 95 -6.84 8.28 -5.52
CA ARG A 95 -5.56 8.25 -4.79
C ARG A 95 -5.54 7.06 -3.85
N TYR A 96 -4.44 6.36 -3.82
CA TYR A 96 -4.18 5.34 -2.81
C TYR A 96 -3.07 5.84 -1.89
N ALA A 97 -3.49 6.39 -0.77
CA ALA A 97 -2.63 7.02 0.23
C ALA A 97 -3.09 6.67 1.64
N SER A 98 -2.24 6.90 2.62
CA SER A 98 -2.55 6.57 4.02
C SER A 98 -3.79 7.30 4.57
N ASP A 99 -4.10 8.51 4.06
CA ASP A 99 -5.27 9.30 4.45
C ASP A 99 -6.55 8.91 3.71
N THR A 100 -6.44 8.36 2.50
CA THR A 100 -7.60 7.95 1.68
C THR A 100 -7.96 6.48 1.82
N ASN A 101 -7.10 5.69 2.45
CA ASN A 101 -7.29 4.27 2.63
C ASN A 101 -8.45 4.00 3.61
N THR A 102 -9.34 3.10 3.24
CA THR A 102 -10.48 2.67 4.08
C THR A 102 -10.11 1.56 5.05
N GLU A 103 -8.99 0.88 4.82
CA GLU A 103 -8.51 -0.21 5.65
C GLU A 103 -7.50 0.30 6.68
N TRP A 104 -7.81 0.12 7.96
CA TRP A 104 -6.99 0.55 9.07
C TRP A 104 -6.67 -0.61 10.01
N MET A 105 -5.45 -0.64 10.51
CA MET A 105 -5.00 -1.64 11.48
C MET A 105 -5.02 -1.04 12.89
N SER A 106 -5.60 -1.77 13.82
CA SER A 106 -5.60 -1.40 15.24
C SER A 106 -4.29 -1.81 15.93
N VAL A 107 -4.02 -1.22 17.11
CA VAL A 107 -2.86 -1.60 17.95
C VAL A 107 -2.87 -3.09 18.27
N SER A 108 -4.03 -3.64 18.67
CA SER A 108 -4.16 -5.07 18.98
C SER A 108 -3.92 -5.97 17.77
N ALA A 109 -4.38 -5.56 16.58
CA ALA A 109 -4.14 -6.31 15.36
C ALA A 109 -2.65 -6.33 14.98
N LEU A 110 -1.96 -5.20 15.13
CA LEU A 110 -0.52 -5.15 14.87
C LEU A 110 0.27 -5.95 15.90
N GLN A 111 -0.09 -5.88 17.19
CA GLN A 111 0.55 -6.71 18.24
C GLN A 111 0.42 -8.20 17.93
N LYS A 112 -0.77 -8.62 17.51
CA LYS A 112 -0.99 -10.01 17.09
C LYS A 112 -0.14 -10.36 15.88
N TRP A 113 -0.09 -9.50 14.88
CA TRP A 113 0.72 -9.71 13.67
C TRP A 113 2.21 -9.80 14.01
N ILE A 114 2.74 -8.92 14.87
CA ILE A 114 4.14 -8.96 15.33
C ILE A 114 4.43 -10.31 16.02
N LYS A 115 3.54 -10.75 16.90
CA LYS A 115 3.68 -12.03 17.60
C LYS A 115 3.72 -13.22 16.64
N ASP A 116 2.79 -13.25 15.67
CA ASP A 116 2.66 -14.33 14.71
C ASP A 116 3.81 -14.35 13.67
N ASN A 117 4.49 -13.22 13.48
CA ASN A 117 5.56 -13.07 12.49
C ASN A 117 6.96 -12.81 13.11
N LYS A 118 7.14 -13.12 14.37
CA LYS A 118 8.42 -12.90 15.08
C LYS A 118 9.63 -13.42 14.32
N ASN A 119 9.50 -14.60 13.71
CA ASN A 119 10.58 -15.22 12.93
C ASN A 119 10.96 -14.46 11.65
N LYS A 120 10.09 -13.58 11.16
CA LYS A 120 10.32 -12.77 9.95
C LYS A 120 10.88 -11.38 10.27
N ILE A 121 10.69 -10.90 11.49
CA ILE A 121 11.11 -9.55 11.93
C ILE A 121 12.56 -9.55 12.43
N GLY A 122 13.12 -10.73 12.69
CA GLY A 122 14.45 -10.92 13.28
C GLY A 122 14.38 -10.99 14.81
N ASN A 123 15.18 -11.89 15.36
CA ASN A 123 15.47 -11.93 16.79
C ASN A 123 16.73 -11.10 17.01
N ASN A 124 16.59 -9.93 17.58
CA ASN A 124 17.70 -9.26 18.28
C ASN A 124 17.68 -9.68 19.74
#